data_3ac3517de4e630c2c9c0165eefc51cbd
#
_entry.id   3ac3517de4e630c2c9c0165eefc51cbd
#
_cell.length_a   1.000
_cell.length_b   1.000
_cell.length_c   1.000
_cell.angle_alpha   90.00
_cell.angle_beta   90.00
_cell.angle_gamma   90.00
#
_symmetry.space_group_name_H-M   'P 1'
#
loop_
_entity.id
_entity.type
_entity.pdbx_description
1 polymer ?
#
loop_
_entity_poly.entity_id
_entity_poly.type
_entity_poly.pdbx_seq_one_letter_code
_entity_poly.pdbx_strand_id
1 'polypeptide(L)'
;MSDSVLDQLTLGYRFLWNHRREIAAVELHADPLPEARSIDARHLLATLAELWPTRAPQLLLRVGHPLLLLDLLAHGRAGGPWLVLPPEVHGDAVLRPRALQAQARGLPLVWPGRLPAETAPIATRPGIYLTDEAQAALSPGQIVLGSGHRAQTDAALDQHAAWAVAGWPVEDVLHSLSAQARQPDRTAISRVVRAIDDDADLDRIETLLSADPLLAYRFLQHVNTAAPQRRGAIDTLQQGLQVWGLKHVQAWLLGQLPQAGNEPDLQPVRLGMVARARLLEHLLDAGDEEDLRREVQLCGLFSQLDRLLEEPLAALLQRLPLSQRILQALLEHSGPYHPALQLARSLELADTRATRLLCASYGYTPEDVNRALLHALATLPN
;
A
#
# COMPACT_ATOMS: atom_id res chain seq x y z
N MET A 1 33.47 -0.51 -2.58
CA MET A 1 32.11 -0.07 -2.22
C MET A 1 31.35 -1.34 -1.85
N SER A 2 30.85 -1.44 -0.64
CA SER A 2 30.05 -2.61 -0.23
C SER A 2 28.74 -2.51 -1.03
N ASP A 3 28.45 -3.48 -1.88
CA ASP A 3 27.18 -3.53 -2.59
C ASP A 3 26.06 -3.55 -1.55
N SER A 4 25.08 -2.65 -1.72
CA SER A 4 23.90 -2.61 -0.84
C SER A 4 23.17 -3.95 -0.90
N VAL A 5 22.64 -4.41 0.22
CA VAL A 5 21.83 -5.63 0.24
C VAL A 5 20.55 -5.47 -0.58
N LEU A 6 20.03 -4.26 -0.70
CA LEU A 6 18.83 -3.97 -1.51
C LEU A 6 19.10 -4.09 -3.02
N ASP A 7 20.36 -3.93 -3.45
CA ASP A 7 20.73 -4.11 -4.86
C ASP A 7 20.76 -5.58 -5.29
N GLN A 8 20.70 -6.49 -4.33
CA GLN A 8 20.74 -7.95 -4.55
C GLN A 8 19.35 -8.61 -4.51
N LEU A 9 18.31 -7.82 -4.29
CA LEU A 9 16.92 -8.28 -4.10
C LEU A 9 15.97 -7.60 -5.06
N THR A 10 14.88 -8.28 -5.38
CA THR A 10 13.66 -7.65 -5.89
C THR A 10 12.59 -7.76 -4.83
N LEU A 11 11.99 -6.64 -4.45
CA LEU A 11 10.88 -6.60 -3.51
C LEU A 11 9.54 -6.49 -4.26
N GLY A 12 8.51 -7.01 -3.63
CA GLY A 12 7.11 -6.74 -3.91
C GLY A 12 6.37 -6.59 -2.59
N TYR A 13 5.13 -6.14 -2.60
CA TYR A 13 4.39 -5.99 -1.36
C TYR A 13 2.91 -6.38 -1.48
N ARG A 14 2.31 -6.63 -0.31
CA ARG A 14 0.89 -6.83 -0.15
C ARG A 14 0.43 -6.26 1.18
N PHE A 15 -0.71 -5.57 1.21
CA PHE A 15 -1.32 -5.11 2.45
C PHE A 15 -2.09 -6.23 3.14
N LEU A 16 -2.08 -6.21 4.48
CA LEU A 16 -2.94 -7.00 5.33
C LEU A 16 -3.93 -6.05 6.01
N TRP A 17 -5.21 -6.38 5.94
CA TRP A 17 -6.31 -5.54 6.41
C TRP A 17 -6.98 -6.11 7.64
N ASN A 18 -7.20 -5.27 8.66
CA ASN A 18 -7.93 -5.64 9.87
C ASN A 18 -9.46 -5.46 9.72
N HIS A 19 -10.22 -5.79 10.75
CA HIS A 19 -11.69 -5.62 10.77
C HIS A 19 -12.17 -4.17 10.62
N ARG A 20 -11.29 -3.17 10.82
CA ARG A 20 -11.60 -1.75 10.59
C ARG A 20 -11.26 -1.30 9.17
N ARG A 21 -10.81 -2.23 8.30
CA ARG A 21 -10.29 -1.93 6.96
C ARG A 21 -9.07 -1.00 6.98
N GLU A 22 -8.32 -1.02 8.09
CA GLU A 22 -7.03 -0.34 8.23
C GLU A 22 -5.88 -1.31 7.94
N ILE A 23 -4.69 -0.79 7.62
CA ILE A 23 -3.50 -1.63 7.42
C ILE A 23 -3.08 -2.23 8.76
N ALA A 24 -3.27 -3.54 8.93
CA ALA A 24 -2.74 -4.28 10.07
C ALA A 24 -1.23 -4.54 9.92
N ALA A 25 -0.81 -4.83 8.70
CA ALA A 25 0.57 -5.12 8.38
C ALA A 25 0.86 -4.92 6.89
N VAL A 26 2.14 -4.86 6.55
CA VAL A 26 2.64 -4.94 5.18
C VAL A 26 3.48 -6.21 5.05
N GLU A 27 3.13 -7.08 4.11
CA GLU A 27 3.95 -8.24 3.74
C GLU A 27 4.84 -7.85 2.58
N LEU A 28 6.16 -7.92 2.79
CA LEU A 28 7.16 -7.82 1.74
C LEU A 28 7.49 -9.21 1.21
N HIS A 29 7.48 -9.33 -0.10
CA HIS A 29 8.01 -10.47 -0.84
C HIS A 29 9.42 -10.12 -1.29
N ALA A 30 10.43 -10.87 -0.85
CA ALA A 30 11.82 -10.61 -1.15
C ALA A 30 12.44 -11.80 -1.88
N ASP A 31 12.77 -11.61 -3.15
CA ASP A 31 13.40 -12.61 -3.98
C ASP A 31 14.82 -12.18 -4.37
N PRO A 32 15.83 -13.03 -4.17
CA PRO A 32 17.17 -12.78 -4.67
C PRO A 32 17.20 -12.58 -6.18
N LEU A 33 18.04 -11.67 -6.63
CA LEU A 33 18.37 -11.58 -8.05
C LEU A 33 19.15 -12.85 -8.48
N PRO A 34 19.01 -13.28 -9.73
CA PRO A 34 19.71 -14.47 -10.23
C PRO A 34 21.24 -14.40 -10.11
N GLU A 35 21.79 -13.18 -10.15
CA GLU A 35 23.23 -12.89 -10.06
C GLU A 35 23.72 -12.86 -8.61
N ALA A 36 22.83 -12.76 -7.63
CA ALA A 36 23.17 -12.69 -6.22
C ALA A 36 23.70 -14.07 -5.74
N ARG A 37 24.98 -14.12 -5.38
CA ARG A 37 25.61 -15.37 -4.90
C ARG A 37 25.23 -15.72 -3.47
N SER A 38 25.13 -14.70 -2.61
CA SER A 38 24.71 -14.83 -1.21
C SER A 38 24.20 -13.48 -0.72
N ILE A 39 23.13 -13.48 0.04
CA ILE A 39 22.58 -12.28 0.67
C ILE A 39 22.88 -12.34 2.16
N ASP A 40 23.48 -11.28 2.69
CA ASP A 40 23.73 -11.17 4.13
C ASP A 40 22.43 -10.85 4.87
N ALA A 41 21.89 -11.86 5.57
CA ALA A 41 20.66 -11.73 6.36
C ALA A 41 20.77 -10.68 7.48
N ARG A 42 21.97 -10.50 8.08
CA ARG A 42 22.19 -9.48 9.12
C ARG A 42 22.10 -8.08 8.53
N HIS A 43 22.74 -7.88 7.38
CA HIS A 43 22.70 -6.61 6.67
C HIS A 43 21.26 -6.29 6.23
N LEU A 44 20.53 -7.28 5.70
CA LEU A 44 19.11 -7.10 5.33
C LEU A 44 18.26 -6.69 6.54
N LEU A 45 18.39 -7.37 7.66
CA LEU A 45 17.64 -7.04 8.89
C LEU A 45 18.01 -5.65 9.43
N ALA A 46 19.27 -5.24 9.36
CA ALA A 46 19.72 -3.91 9.76
C ALA A 46 19.16 -2.82 8.83
N THR A 47 19.21 -3.03 7.51
CA THR A 47 18.65 -2.10 6.52
C THR A 47 17.12 -1.95 6.68
N LEU A 48 16.39 -3.06 6.89
CA LEU A 48 14.97 -3.00 7.16
C LEU A 48 14.66 -2.25 8.47
N ALA A 49 15.45 -2.45 9.53
CA ALA A 49 15.26 -1.72 10.79
C ALA A 49 15.53 -0.22 10.66
N GLU A 50 16.45 0.19 9.79
CA GLU A 50 16.76 1.59 9.48
C GLU A 50 15.63 2.25 8.69
N LEU A 51 15.14 1.59 7.63
CA LEU A 51 14.17 2.15 6.70
C LEU A 51 12.71 1.97 7.16
N TRP A 52 12.45 1.13 8.17
CA TRP A 52 11.12 0.82 8.67
C TRP A 52 10.94 1.24 10.13
N PRO A 53 10.56 2.48 10.40
CA PRO A 53 10.45 3.01 11.76
C PRO A 53 9.33 2.31 12.56
N THR A 54 9.44 2.34 13.88
CA THR A 54 8.47 1.68 14.80
C THR A 54 7.03 2.19 14.68
N ARG A 55 6.82 3.38 14.13
CA ARG A 55 5.49 3.95 13.84
C ARG A 55 4.85 3.42 12.56
N ALA A 56 5.65 2.79 11.69
CA ALA A 56 5.15 2.17 10.46
C ALA A 56 4.30 0.92 10.78
N PRO A 57 3.44 0.47 9.85
CA PRO A 57 2.68 -0.75 10.03
C PRO A 57 3.57 -1.95 10.34
N GLN A 58 3.01 -3.01 10.98
CA GLN A 58 3.77 -4.23 11.23
C GLN A 58 4.34 -4.79 9.93
N LEU A 59 5.64 -5.07 9.92
CA LEU A 59 6.32 -5.65 8.76
C LEU A 59 6.32 -7.18 8.83
N LEU A 60 5.82 -7.83 7.79
CA LEU A 60 5.99 -9.24 7.51
C LEU A 60 7.01 -9.41 6.39
N LEU A 61 7.88 -10.37 6.50
CA LEU A 61 8.90 -10.68 5.49
C LEU A 61 8.74 -12.12 5.00
N ARG A 62 8.41 -12.27 3.73
CA ARG A 62 8.39 -13.54 3.01
C ARG A 62 9.58 -13.58 2.06
N VAL A 63 10.36 -14.63 2.14
CA VAL A 63 11.50 -14.86 1.23
C VAL A 63 11.31 -16.14 0.45
N GLY A 64 11.55 -16.08 -0.87
CA GLY A 64 11.46 -17.24 -1.74
C GLY A 64 12.68 -18.16 -1.69
N HIS A 65 13.82 -17.70 -1.13
CA HIS A 65 15.08 -18.45 -1.15
C HIS A 65 15.34 -19.19 0.19
N PRO A 66 15.45 -20.54 0.20
CA PRO A 66 15.55 -21.33 1.43
C PRO A 66 16.78 -20.99 2.30
N LEU A 67 17.94 -20.76 1.70
CA LEU A 67 19.15 -20.43 2.47
C LEU A 67 19.03 -19.07 3.14
N LEU A 68 18.49 -18.06 2.45
CA LEU A 68 18.24 -16.75 3.05
C LEU A 68 17.25 -16.86 4.22
N LEU A 69 16.20 -17.67 4.07
CA LEU A 69 15.24 -17.91 5.16
C LEU A 69 15.93 -18.55 6.39
N LEU A 70 16.80 -19.54 6.20
CA LEU A 70 17.56 -20.16 7.29
C LEU A 70 18.46 -19.16 8.01
N ASP A 71 19.13 -18.28 7.27
CA ASP A 71 19.99 -17.24 7.83
C ASP A 71 19.18 -16.16 8.57
N LEU A 72 18.01 -15.77 8.03
CA LEU A 72 17.08 -14.86 8.71
C LEU A 72 16.54 -15.48 10.01
N LEU A 73 16.20 -16.77 10.01
CA LEU A 73 15.82 -17.51 11.23
C LEU A 73 16.96 -17.56 12.25
N ALA A 74 18.23 -17.65 11.81
CA ALA A 74 19.38 -17.68 12.70
C ALA A 74 19.64 -16.30 13.35
N HIS A 75 19.43 -15.21 12.64
CA HIS A 75 19.84 -13.86 13.04
C HIS A 75 18.68 -12.94 13.45
N GLY A 76 17.45 -13.28 13.10
CA GLY A 76 16.26 -12.52 13.49
C GLY A 76 16.04 -12.47 15.01
N ARG A 77 15.46 -11.35 15.49
CA ARG A 77 15.23 -11.06 16.92
C ARG A 77 13.81 -10.54 17.14
N ALA A 78 13.40 -10.52 18.39
CA ALA A 78 12.19 -9.83 18.80
C ALA A 78 12.24 -8.35 18.39
N GLY A 79 11.09 -7.82 17.90
CA GLY A 79 11.00 -6.44 17.41
C GLY A 79 11.40 -6.24 15.94
N GLY A 80 11.97 -7.26 15.28
CA GLY A 80 12.20 -7.26 13.84
C GLY A 80 10.94 -7.64 13.03
N PRO A 81 11.10 -7.78 11.69
CA PRO A 81 9.99 -8.23 10.85
C PRO A 81 9.54 -9.63 11.24
N TRP A 82 8.22 -9.88 11.13
CA TRP A 82 7.70 -11.23 11.29
C TRP A 82 8.05 -12.06 10.06
N LEU A 83 8.70 -13.21 10.26
CA LEU A 83 9.04 -14.06 9.13
C LEU A 83 7.87 -14.97 8.75
N VAL A 84 7.49 -14.93 7.49
CA VAL A 84 6.44 -15.79 6.93
C VAL A 84 7.08 -17.09 6.44
N LEU A 85 6.68 -18.20 7.05
CA LEU A 85 7.22 -19.53 6.73
C LEU A 85 6.50 -20.13 5.52
N PRO A 86 7.21 -20.86 4.65
CA PRO A 86 6.60 -21.54 3.53
C PRO A 86 5.80 -22.79 3.97
N PRO A 87 4.83 -23.27 3.17
CA PRO A 87 4.00 -24.44 3.52
C PRO A 87 4.81 -25.70 3.83
N GLU A 88 5.95 -25.87 3.18
CA GLU A 88 6.85 -27.02 3.31
C GLU A 88 7.47 -27.14 4.70
N VAL A 89 7.44 -26.07 5.52
CA VAL A 89 8.05 -26.04 6.87
C VAL A 89 7.57 -27.21 7.76
N HIS A 90 6.34 -27.65 7.59
CA HIS A 90 5.79 -28.74 8.42
C HIS A 90 6.45 -30.08 8.18
N GLY A 91 6.88 -30.37 6.95
CA GLY A 91 7.57 -31.62 6.55
C GLY A 91 9.09 -31.49 6.43
N ASP A 92 9.63 -30.28 6.51
CA ASP A 92 11.07 -30.04 6.33
C ASP A 92 11.85 -30.33 7.62
N ALA A 93 12.75 -31.32 7.55
CA ALA A 93 13.55 -31.80 8.68
C ALA A 93 14.58 -30.77 9.18
N VAL A 94 14.95 -29.77 8.36
CA VAL A 94 15.92 -28.72 8.70
C VAL A 94 15.20 -27.43 9.09
N LEU A 95 14.26 -27.00 8.28
CA LEU A 95 13.60 -25.70 8.45
C LEU A 95 12.73 -25.67 9.71
N ARG A 96 11.93 -26.71 9.96
CA ARG A 96 11.03 -26.78 11.13
C ARG A 96 11.76 -26.64 12.47
N PRO A 97 12.81 -27.40 12.77
CA PRO A 97 13.56 -27.24 14.03
C PRO A 97 14.17 -25.85 14.16
N ARG A 98 14.68 -25.27 13.07
CA ARG A 98 15.26 -23.92 13.05
C ARG A 98 14.21 -22.85 13.32
N ALA A 99 13.02 -22.98 12.74
CA ALA A 99 11.89 -22.08 13.00
C ALA A 99 11.46 -22.14 14.49
N LEU A 100 11.29 -23.34 15.05
CA LEU A 100 10.97 -23.51 16.47
C LEU A 100 12.04 -22.92 17.40
N GLN A 101 13.33 -23.13 17.08
CA GLN A 101 14.42 -22.53 17.83
C GLN A 101 14.42 -20.99 17.73
N ALA A 102 14.15 -20.43 16.55
CA ALA A 102 14.06 -18.99 16.36
C ALA A 102 12.88 -18.40 17.16
N GLN A 103 11.73 -19.06 17.14
CA GLN A 103 10.55 -18.67 17.92
C GLN A 103 10.82 -18.74 19.43
N ALA A 104 11.52 -19.75 19.91
CA ALA A 104 11.92 -19.85 21.32
C ALA A 104 12.85 -18.71 21.77
N ARG A 105 13.61 -18.10 20.83
CA ARG A 105 14.39 -16.88 21.06
C ARG A 105 13.57 -15.59 20.98
N GLY A 106 12.26 -15.67 20.74
CA GLY A 106 11.36 -14.54 20.65
C GLY A 106 11.18 -13.95 19.26
N LEU A 107 11.69 -14.59 18.20
CA LEU A 107 11.43 -14.15 16.83
C LEU A 107 9.97 -14.42 16.47
N PRO A 108 9.18 -13.42 16.06
CA PRO A 108 7.81 -13.63 15.63
C PRO A 108 7.76 -14.32 14.26
N LEU A 109 6.99 -15.40 14.19
CA LEU A 109 6.84 -16.21 13.00
C LEU A 109 5.36 -16.30 12.58
N VAL A 110 5.12 -16.31 11.27
CA VAL A 110 3.82 -16.60 10.67
C VAL A 110 3.89 -18.02 10.08
N TRP A 111 3.13 -18.93 10.66
CA TRP A 111 3.11 -20.33 10.27
C TRP A 111 2.02 -20.59 9.22
N PRO A 112 2.28 -21.39 8.21
CA PRO A 112 1.24 -21.80 7.25
C PRO A 112 0.28 -22.84 7.87
N GLY A 113 -0.99 -22.76 7.49
CA GLY A 113 -2.00 -23.73 7.90
C GLY A 113 -2.82 -23.34 9.12
N ARG A 114 -3.41 -24.33 9.79
CA ARG A 114 -4.31 -24.12 10.93
C ARG A 114 -3.54 -24.05 12.25
N LEU A 115 -4.08 -23.32 13.22
CA LEU A 115 -3.64 -23.44 14.60
C LEU A 115 -3.74 -24.90 15.06
N PRO A 116 -2.72 -25.44 15.74
CA PRO A 116 -2.82 -26.77 16.34
C PRO A 116 -4.01 -26.82 17.30
N ALA A 117 -4.68 -27.96 17.38
CA ALA A 117 -5.72 -28.19 18.38
C ALA A 117 -5.18 -27.89 19.79
N GLU A 118 -6.07 -27.52 20.72
CA GLU A 118 -5.76 -26.98 22.07
C GLU A 118 -4.80 -27.81 22.95
N THR A 119 -4.43 -28.99 22.53
CA THR A 119 -3.57 -29.93 23.25
C THR A 119 -2.10 -29.56 23.36
N ALA A 120 -1.61 -28.56 22.59
CA ALA A 120 -0.24 -28.09 22.71
C ALA A 120 -0.10 -27.07 23.86
N PRO A 121 0.93 -27.16 24.73
CA PRO A 121 1.22 -26.15 25.74
C PRO A 121 1.33 -24.76 25.12
N ILE A 122 0.82 -23.72 25.80
CA ILE A 122 0.80 -22.32 25.32
C ILE A 122 2.22 -21.88 24.87
N ALA A 123 3.25 -22.33 25.57
CA ALA A 123 4.66 -22.03 25.27
C ALA A 123 5.17 -22.62 23.93
N THR A 124 4.45 -23.60 23.37
CA THR A 124 4.83 -24.25 22.08
C THR A 124 3.89 -23.87 20.95
N ARG A 125 2.88 -23.04 21.20
CA ARG A 125 1.99 -22.55 20.14
C ARG A 125 2.76 -21.61 19.22
N PRO A 126 2.83 -21.90 17.93
CA PRO A 126 3.36 -20.95 16.97
C PRO A 126 2.48 -19.67 16.99
N GLY A 127 3.07 -18.50 16.76
CA GLY A 127 2.43 -17.21 17.02
C GLY A 127 1.22 -16.91 16.14
N ILE A 128 1.43 -16.70 14.86
CA ILE A 128 0.38 -16.28 13.90
C ILE A 128 0.33 -17.29 12.76
N TYR A 129 -0.88 -17.57 12.27
CA TYR A 129 -1.13 -18.57 11.23
C TYR A 129 -1.69 -17.95 9.96
N LEU A 130 -1.15 -18.39 8.83
CA LEU A 130 -1.66 -18.06 7.50
C LEU A 130 -2.51 -19.25 7.00
N THR A 131 -3.77 -19.01 6.65
CA THR A 131 -4.68 -20.02 6.13
C THR A 131 -5.33 -19.57 4.83
N ASP A 132 -5.55 -20.52 3.91
CA ASP A 132 -6.20 -20.27 2.62
C ASP A 132 -7.74 -20.33 2.72
N GLU A 133 -8.27 -20.80 3.85
CA GLU A 133 -9.71 -21.02 4.02
C GLU A 133 -10.29 -20.04 5.04
N ALA A 134 -11.29 -19.28 4.62
CA ALA A 134 -12.20 -18.59 5.53
C ALA A 134 -13.13 -19.61 6.18
N GLN A 135 -12.73 -20.18 7.32
CA GLN A 135 -13.51 -21.20 8.03
C GLN A 135 -14.33 -20.59 9.17
N ALA A 136 -15.44 -21.28 9.49
CA ALA A 136 -16.37 -20.93 10.54
C ALA A 136 -15.77 -20.90 11.98
N ALA A 137 -14.49 -21.20 12.16
CA ALA A 137 -13.79 -21.20 13.43
C ALA A 137 -12.37 -20.65 13.28
N LEU A 138 -12.24 -19.37 12.89
CA LEU A 138 -10.97 -18.67 12.93
C LEU A 138 -10.65 -18.31 14.38
N SER A 139 -9.39 -18.46 14.76
CA SER A 139 -8.91 -18.06 16.09
C SER A 139 -8.22 -16.70 16.02
N PRO A 140 -8.23 -15.91 17.09
CA PRO A 140 -7.39 -14.72 17.18
C PRO A 140 -5.94 -15.02 16.79
N GLY A 141 -5.34 -14.19 15.94
CA GLY A 141 -3.99 -14.43 15.43
C GLY A 141 -3.92 -15.16 14.08
N GLN A 142 -5.04 -15.51 13.47
CA GLN A 142 -5.03 -16.05 12.12
C GLN A 142 -5.05 -14.95 11.07
N ILE A 143 -4.18 -15.10 10.06
CA ILE A 143 -4.19 -14.32 8.82
C ILE A 143 -4.86 -15.20 7.76
N VAL A 144 -5.90 -14.68 7.13
CA VAL A 144 -6.57 -15.36 6.01
C VAL A 144 -5.96 -14.84 4.71
N LEU A 145 -5.57 -15.73 3.80
CA LEU A 145 -5.26 -15.33 2.44
C LEU A 145 -6.54 -14.79 1.78
N GLY A 146 -6.45 -13.58 1.19
CA GLY A 146 -7.60 -12.93 0.59
C GLY A 146 -8.24 -13.82 -0.46
N SER A 147 -9.51 -14.14 -0.27
CA SER A 147 -10.35 -14.68 -1.32
C SER A 147 -10.66 -13.58 -2.33
N GLY A 148 -10.90 -13.90 -3.59
CA GLY A 148 -11.36 -12.92 -4.57
C GLY A 148 -12.76 -12.35 -4.29
N HIS A 149 -13.37 -12.65 -3.11
CA HIS A 149 -14.76 -12.35 -2.79
C HIS A 149 -14.94 -11.50 -1.54
N ARG A 150 -15.69 -10.39 -1.66
CA ARG A 150 -16.05 -9.48 -0.57
C ARG A 150 -16.71 -10.23 0.59
N ALA A 151 -17.75 -11.03 0.30
CA ALA A 151 -18.50 -11.73 1.34
C ALA A 151 -17.64 -12.65 2.20
N GLN A 152 -16.65 -13.32 1.62
CA GLN A 152 -15.72 -14.18 2.37
C GLN A 152 -14.73 -13.34 3.20
N THR A 153 -14.28 -12.21 2.66
CA THR A 153 -13.40 -11.27 3.37
C THR A 153 -14.12 -10.66 4.58
N ASP A 154 -15.37 -10.21 4.40
CA ASP A 154 -16.21 -9.67 5.48
C ASP A 154 -16.49 -10.73 6.54
N ALA A 155 -16.84 -11.95 6.13
CA ALA A 155 -17.03 -13.05 7.06
C ALA A 155 -15.76 -13.35 7.88
N ALA A 156 -14.60 -13.37 7.26
CA ALA A 156 -13.34 -13.61 7.94
C ALA A 156 -13.04 -12.52 8.99
N LEU A 157 -13.21 -11.24 8.63
CA LEU A 157 -12.87 -10.11 9.48
C LEU A 157 -13.92 -9.85 10.56
N ASP A 158 -15.22 -9.87 10.20
CA ASP A 158 -16.30 -9.36 11.06
C ASP A 158 -17.01 -10.47 11.83
N GLN A 159 -17.07 -11.70 11.30
CA GLN A 159 -17.78 -12.81 11.92
C GLN A 159 -16.83 -13.82 12.59
N HIS A 160 -15.65 -14.03 11.99
CA HIS A 160 -14.72 -15.08 12.43
C HIS A 160 -13.47 -14.56 13.14
N ALA A 161 -13.40 -13.24 13.40
CA ALA A 161 -12.34 -12.61 14.18
C ALA A 161 -10.91 -12.91 13.66
N ALA A 162 -10.72 -13.00 12.34
CA ALA A 162 -9.39 -13.04 11.75
C ALA A 162 -8.58 -11.81 12.22
N TRP A 163 -7.31 -12.01 12.52
CA TRP A 163 -6.43 -10.90 12.84
C TRP A 163 -6.28 -9.94 11.65
N ALA A 164 -6.12 -10.52 10.45
CA ALA A 164 -6.09 -9.77 9.20
C ALA A 164 -6.40 -10.66 8.00
N VAL A 165 -6.74 -10.03 6.88
CA VAL A 165 -6.83 -10.64 5.55
C VAL A 165 -5.69 -10.11 4.69
N ALA A 166 -4.92 -10.98 4.05
CA ALA A 166 -3.83 -10.63 3.15
C ALA A 166 -4.34 -10.39 1.74
N GLY A 167 -4.25 -9.15 1.27
CA GLY A 167 -4.87 -8.69 0.02
C GLY A 167 -6.31 -8.20 0.23
N TRP A 168 -6.88 -7.58 -0.81
CA TRP A 168 -8.25 -7.07 -0.80
C TRP A 168 -8.97 -7.41 -2.11
N PRO A 169 -10.23 -7.86 -2.08
CA PRO A 169 -10.99 -8.24 -3.27
C PRO A 169 -11.54 -7.01 -4.01
N VAL A 170 -10.65 -6.17 -4.53
CA VAL A 170 -10.99 -4.86 -5.10
C VAL A 170 -12.10 -4.95 -6.15
N GLU A 171 -11.99 -5.90 -7.10
CA GLU A 171 -12.95 -6.04 -8.19
C GLU A 171 -14.35 -6.39 -7.68
N ASP A 172 -14.42 -7.36 -6.77
CA ASP A 172 -15.69 -7.82 -6.22
C ASP A 172 -16.34 -6.75 -5.32
N VAL A 173 -15.53 -6.01 -4.55
CA VAL A 173 -16.00 -4.86 -3.75
C VAL A 173 -16.58 -3.79 -4.67
N LEU A 174 -15.86 -3.37 -5.71
CA LEU A 174 -16.33 -2.36 -6.64
C LEU A 174 -17.61 -2.82 -7.35
N HIS A 175 -17.63 -4.05 -7.85
CA HIS A 175 -18.80 -4.62 -8.51
C HIS A 175 -20.02 -4.68 -7.57
N SER A 176 -19.83 -5.13 -6.32
CA SER A 176 -20.94 -5.23 -5.35
C SER A 176 -21.56 -3.87 -4.98
N LEU A 177 -20.85 -2.80 -5.21
CA LEU A 177 -21.26 -1.43 -4.92
C LEU A 177 -21.66 -0.64 -6.20
N SER A 178 -21.69 -1.26 -7.37
CA SER A 178 -21.92 -0.58 -8.67
C SER A 178 -23.24 0.22 -8.76
N ALA A 179 -24.27 -0.22 -8.04
CA ALA A 179 -25.56 0.50 -7.99
C ALA A 179 -25.54 1.77 -7.12
N GLN A 180 -24.42 2.03 -6.38
CA GLN A 180 -24.33 3.16 -5.46
C GLN A 180 -23.43 4.25 -6.03
N ALA A 181 -23.90 5.50 -6.00
CA ALA A 181 -23.07 6.64 -6.40
C ALA A 181 -21.85 6.76 -5.47
N ARG A 182 -20.66 6.76 -6.04
CA ARG A 182 -19.41 6.92 -5.29
C ARG A 182 -19.30 8.32 -4.71
N GLN A 183 -19.07 8.40 -3.42
CA GLN A 183 -18.92 9.65 -2.69
C GLN A 183 -17.57 9.69 -1.97
N PRO A 184 -16.97 10.90 -1.77
CA PRO A 184 -15.81 11.05 -0.91
C PRO A 184 -16.08 10.53 0.50
N ASP A 185 -15.03 10.05 1.15
CA ASP A 185 -15.15 9.53 2.51
C ASP A 185 -15.47 10.63 3.53
N ARG A 186 -16.46 10.39 4.39
CA ARG A 186 -16.86 11.33 5.44
C ARG A 186 -15.73 11.64 6.40
N THR A 187 -14.93 10.64 6.75
CA THR A 187 -13.80 10.80 7.68
C THR A 187 -12.70 11.63 7.04
N ALA A 188 -12.41 11.42 5.74
CA ALA A 188 -11.45 12.22 4.99
C ALA A 188 -11.86 13.69 4.96
N ILE A 189 -13.12 14.00 4.61
CA ILE A 189 -13.66 15.36 4.64
C ILE A 189 -13.50 15.98 6.04
N SER A 190 -13.91 15.24 7.09
CA SER A 190 -13.86 15.75 8.46
C SER A 190 -12.43 16.04 8.95
N ARG A 191 -11.44 15.23 8.50
CA ARG A 191 -10.02 15.46 8.81
C ARG A 191 -9.51 16.74 8.15
N VAL A 192 -9.86 17.00 6.88
CA VAL A 192 -9.46 18.24 6.18
C VAL A 192 -10.11 19.47 6.85
N VAL A 193 -11.42 19.41 7.15
CA VAL A 193 -12.12 20.52 7.84
C VAL A 193 -11.46 20.83 9.18
N ARG A 194 -11.16 19.81 9.99
CA ARG A 194 -10.49 19.99 11.28
C ARG A 194 -9.10 20.59 11.12
N ALA A 195 -8.31 20.15 10.14
CA ALA A 195 -7.00 20.71 9.89
C ALA A 195 -7.07 22.20 9.51
N ILE A 196 -8.11 22.62 8.77
CA ILE A 196 -8.37 24.03 8.47
C ILE A 196 -8.75 24.80 9.74
N ASP A 197 -9.60 24.22 10.60
CA ASP A 197 -9.99 24.85 11.89
C ASP A 197 -8.79 25.01 12.85
N ASP A 198 -7.84 24.08 12.79
CA ASP A 198 -6.62 24.04 13.59
C ASP A 198 -5.49 24.90 12.99
N ASP A 199 -5.77 25.69 11.95
CA ASP A 199 -4.79 26.54 11.21
C ASP A 199 -3.56 25.77 10.73
N ALA A 200 -3.73 24.50 10.30
CA ALA A 200 -2.64 23.70 9.74
C ALA A 200 -2.09 24.34 8.44
N ASP A 201 -0.81 24.07 8.16
CA ASP A 201 -0.17 24.53 6.93
C ASP A 201 -0.81 23.91 5.67
N LEU A 202 -0.55 24.55 4.52
CA LEU A 202 -1.13 24.12 3.25
C LEU A 202 -0.68 22.72 2.84
N ASP A 203 0.56 22.35 3.14
CA ASP A 203 1.10 21.04 2.79
C ASP A 203 0.40 19.91 3.57
N ARG A 204 0.08 20.18 4.84
CA ARG A 204 -0.72 19.26 5.66
C ARG A 204 -2.13 19.12 5.14
N ILE A 205 -2.77 20.23 4.76
CA ILE A 205 -4.13 20.23 4.20
C ILE A 205 -4.15 19.49 2.85
N GLU A 206 -3.17 19.75 1.98
CA GLU A 206 -3.00 19.03 0.71
C GLU A 206 -2.83 17.53 0.91
N THR A 207 -1.97 17.13 1.86
CA THR A 207 -1.76 15.71 2.22
C THR A 207 -3.05 15.04 2.67
N LEU A 208 -3.87 15.71 3.46
CA LEU A 208 -5.17 15.19 3.91
C LEU A 208 -6.20 15.13 2.79
N LEU A 209 -6.19 16.11 1.89
CA LEU A 209 -7.08 16.17 0.73
C LEU A 209 -6.76 15.04 -0.27
N SER A 210 -5.47 14.78 -0.50
CA SER A 210 -5.00 13.69 -1.38
C SER A 210 -5.12 12.29 -0.76
N ALA A 211 -5.46 12.18 0.52
CA ALA A 211 -5.70 10.89 1.18
C ALA A 211 -7.01 10.20 0.72
N ASP A 212 -7.91 10.92 0.04
CA ASP A 212 -9.05 10.35 -0.65
C ASP A 212 -9.02 10.75 -2.14
N PRO A 213 -8.77 9.80 -3.06
CA PRO A 213 -8.68 10.09 -4.50
C PRO A 213 -9.91 10.76 -5.08
N LEU A 214 -11.09 10.40 -4.59
CA LEU A 214 -12.35 10.98 -5.07
C LEU A 214 -12.55 12.41 -4.56
N LEU A 215 -12.14 12.68 -3.32
CA LEU A 215 -12.17 14.04 -2.76
C LEU A 215 -11.20 14.96 -3.54
N ALA A 216 -9.97 14.49 -3.78
CA ALA A 216 -8.98 15.21 -4.57
C ALA A 216 -9.49 15.52 -6.00
N TYR A 217 -10.06 14.51 -6.68
CA TYR A 217 -10.64 14.67 -8.01
C TYR A 217 -11.78 15.71 -8.04
N ARG A 218 -12.75 15.58 -7.12
CA ARG A 218 -13.87 16.51 -7.04
C ARG A 218 -13.45 17.93 -6.67
N PHE A 219 -12.44 18.05 -5.82
CA PHE A 219 -11.90 19.36 -5.49
C PHE A 219 -11.31 20.05 -6.72
N LEU A 220 -10.41 19.37 -7.46
CA LEU A 220 -9.86 19.95 -8.70
C LEU A 220 -10.95 20.27 -9.73
N GLN A 221 -11.93 19.40 -9.91
CA GLN A 221 -13.06 19.67 -10.79
C GLN A 221 -13.84 20.92 -10.34
N HIS A 222 -14.11 21.02 -9.04
CA HIS A 222 -14.89 22.13 -8.50
C HIS A 222 -14.17 23.47 -8.65
N VAL A 223 -12.88 23.57 -8.29
CA VAL A 223 -12.14 24.83 -8.38
C VAL A 223 -11.98 25.32 -9.82
N ASN A 224 -11.93 24.42 -10.79
CA ASN A 224 -11.87 24.77 -12.21
C ASN A 224 -13.23 25.15 -12.80
N THR A 225 -14.34 24.66 -12.24
CA THR A 225 -15.70 25.01 -12.72
C THR A 225 -16.27 26.24 -12.03
N ALA A 226 -15.98 26.46 -10.75
CA ALA A 226 -16.54 27.56 -9.95
C ALA A 226 -15.90 28.92 -10.25
N ALA A 227 -14.74 28.97 -10.88
CA ALA A 227 -14.00 30.22 -11.17
C ALA A 227 -13.55 30.34 -12.65
N PRO A 228 -14.46 30.23 -13.63
CA PRO A 228 -14.07 30.20 -15.07
C PRO A 228 -13.45 31.50 -15.57
N GLN A 229 -13.54 32.62 -14.81
CA GLN A 229 -13.00 33.93 -15.20
C GLN A 229 -11.57 34.20 -14.70
N ARG A 230 -10.96 33.27 -13.91
CA ARG A 230 -9.59 33.42 -13.45
C ARG A 230 -8.61 33.01 -14.54
N ARG A 231 -7.54 33.79 -14.71
CA ARG A 231 -6.49 33.51 -15.70
C ARG A 231 -5.65 32.31 -15.23
N GLY A 232 -5.78 31.19 -15.94
CA GLY A 232 -5.00 29.98 -15.77
C GLY A 232 -5.82 28.80 -15.26
N ALA A 233 -5.45 27.62 -15.73
CA ALA A 233 -5.99 26.34 -15.27
C ALA A 233 -5.33 25.98 -13.93
N ILE A 234 -6.10 25.38 -13.02
CA ILE A 234 -5.62 24.89 -11.72
C ILE A 234 -5.38 23.39 -11.88
N ASP A 235 -4.13 23.00 -11.94
CA ASP A 235 -3.69 21.63 -12.23
C ASP A 235 -3.17 20.86 -11.01
N THR A 236 -2.94 21.55 -9.86
CA THR A 236 -2.54 20.92 -8.61
C THR A 236 -3.49 21.24 -7.45
N LEU A 237 -3.50 20.37 -6.43
CA LEU A 237 -4.32 20.59 -5.23
C LEU A 237 -3.89 21.83 -4.47
N GLN A 238 -2.58 22.04 -4.31
CA GLN A 238 -2.04 23.17 -3.59
C GLN A 238 -2.41 24.50 -4.27
N GLN A 239 -2.26 24.58 -5.60
CA GLN A 239 -2.69 25.75 -6.35
C GLN A 239 -4.18 26.03 -6.14
N GLY A 240 -5.02 24.97 -6.13
CA GLY A 240 -6.45 25.08 -5.82
C GLY A 240 -6.71 25.64 -4.42
N LEU A 241 -6.00 25.16 -3.41
CA LEU A 241 -6.08 25.66 -2.02
C LEU A 241 -5.70 27.12 -1.91
N GLN A 242 -4.58 27.53 -2.55
CA GLN A 242 -4.10 28.90 -2.56
C GLN A 242 -5.05 29.86 -3.27
N VAL A 243 -5.50 29.49 -4.47
CA VAL A 243 -6.34 30.35 -5.32
C VAL A 243 -7.74 30.55 -4.73
N TRP A 244 -8.28 29.50 -4.14
CA TRP A 244 -9.66 29.55 -3.60
C TRP A 244 -9.71 30.09 -2.19
N GLY A 245 -8.65 29.84 -1.40
CA GLY A 245 -8.52 30.21 0.00
C GLY A 245 -9.29 29.27 0.92
N LEU A 246 -8.70 29.01 2.09
CA LEU A 246 -9.16 27.96 3.01
C LEU A 246 -10.59 28.11 3.49
N LYS A 247 -11.11 29.34 3.64
CA LYS A 247 -12.51 29.57 4.04
C LYS A 247 -13.51 29.04 3.01
N HIS A 248 -13.23 29.22 1.71
CA HIS A 248 -14.11 28.72 0.66
C HIS A 248 -14.00 27.21 0.51
N VAL A 249 -12.78 26.67 0.64
CA VAL A 249 -12.51 25.22 0.66
C VAL A 249 -13.30 24.58 1.80
N GLN A 250 -13.25 25.14 3.00
CA GLN A 250 -13.98 24.64 4.16
C GLN A 250 -15.51 24.65 3.94
N ALA A 251 -16.03 25.76 3.43
CA ALA A 251 -17.46 25.87 3.13
C ALA A 251 -17.91 24.81 2.09
N TRP A 252 -17.10 24.59 1.05
CA TRP A 252 -17.35 23.53 0.06
C TRP A 252 -17.30 22.14 0.68
N LEU A 253 -16.28 21.83 1.52
CA LEU A 253 -16.15 20.55 2.20
C LEU A 253 -17.34 20.26 3.11
N LEU A 254 -17.79 21.26 3.89
CA LEU A 254 -18.97 21.13 4.74
C LEU A 254 -20.23 20.86 3.91
N GLY A 255 -20.33 21.45 2.71
CA GLY A 255 -21.41 21.16 1.75
C GLY A 255 -21.40 19.74 1.18
N GLN A 256 -20.25 19.05 1.18
CA GLN A 256 -20.13 17.64 0.75
C GLN A 256 -20.56 16.64 1.84
N LEU A 257 -20.48 17.00 3.13
CA LEU A 257 -20.75 16.09 4.26
C LEU A 257 -22.11 15.38 4.23
N PRO A 258 -23.24 16.04 3.83
CA PRO A 258 -24.54 15.37 3.79
C PRO A 258 -24.58 14.19 2.83
N GLN A 259 -23.78 14.23 1.76
CA GLN A 259 -23.70 13.21 0.71
C GLN A 259 -22.48 12.30 0.85
N ALA A 260 -21.60 12.56 1.83
CA ALA A 260 -20.37 11.83 2.02
C ALA A 260 -20.63 10.34 2.29
N GLY A 261 -19.82 9.50 1.67
CA GLY A 261 -19.88 8.05 1.83
C GLY A 261 -19.34 7.60 3.21
N ASN A 262 -19.79 6.44 3.64
CA ASN A 262 -19.29 5.77 4.83
C ASN A 262 -19.16 4.26 4.54
N GLU A 263 -18.67 3.91 3.35
CA GLU A 263 -18.48 2.52 2.94
C GLU A 263 -17.06 2.08 3.33
N PRO A 264 -16.91 1.27 4.38
CA PRO A 264 -15.59 0.91 4.91
C PRO A 264 -14.80 0.06 3.91
N ASP A 265 -15.46 -0.76 3.09
CA ASP A 265 -14.79 -1.64 2.16
C ASP A 265 -14.14 -0.92 0.97
N LEU A 266 -14.48 0.36 0.73
CA LEU A 266 -13.78 1.22 -0.22
C LEU A 266 -12.47 1.80 0.35
N GLN A 267 -12.27 1.76 1.66
CA GLN A 267 -11.06 2.32 2.27
C GLN A 267 -9.77 1.61 1.79
N PRO A 268 -9.70 0.27 1.71
CA PRO A 268 -8.53 -0.41 1.12
C PRO A 268 -8.28 -0.05 -0.35
N VAL A 269 -9.34 0.15 -1.14
CA VAL A 269 -9.22 0.56 -2.54
C VAL A 269 -8.58 1.94 -2.66
N ARG A 270 -9.08 2.92 -1.89
CA ARG A 270 -8.56 4.29 -1.84
C ARG A 270 -7.13 4.34 -1.37
N LEU A 271 -6.82 3.58 -0.31
CA LEU A 271 -5.49 3.55 0.26
C LEU A 271 -4.46 2.91 -0.69
N GLY A 272 -4.87 1.91 -1.49
CA GLY A 272 -4.04 1.36 -2.58
C GLY A 272 -3.66 2.43 -3.61
N MET A 273 -4.61 3.31 -3.99
CA MET A 273 -4.33 4.42 -4.91
C MET A 273 -3.36 5.45 -4.28
N VAL A 274 -3.55 5.77 -2.99
CA VAL A 274 -2.66 6.68 -2.24
C VAL A 274 -1.26 6.09 -2.10
N ALA A 275 -1.15 4.79 -1.80
CA ALA A 275 0.13 4.10 -1.71
C ALA A 275 0.90 4.17 -3.04
N ARG A 276 0.21 3.94 -4.16
CA ARG A 276 0.79 4.06 -5.50
C ARG A 276 1.25 5.49 -5.81
N ALA A 277 0.46 6.50 -5.42
CA ALA A 277 0.85 7.90 -5.60
C ALA A 277 2.16 8.22 -4.88
N ARG A 278 2.28 7.83 -3.62
CA ARG A 278 3.52 7.99 -2.84
C ARG A 278 4.70 7.21 -3.40
N LEU A 279 4.44 5.99 -3.87
CA LEU A 279 5.49 5.19 -4.49
C LEU A 279 6.03 5.86 -5.76
N LEU A 280 5.16 6.45 -6.59
CA LEU A 280 5.59 7.22 -7.75
C LEU A 280 6.46 8.43 -7.36
N GLU A 281 6.10 9.15 -6.32
CA GLU A 281 6.90 10.28 -5.81
C GLU A 281 8.33 9.86 -5.49
N HIS A 282 8.48 8.71 -4.83
CA HIS A 282 9.81 8.20 -4.46
C HIS A 282 10.57 7.57 -5.65
N LEU A 283 9.87 6.96 -6.63
CA LEU A 283 10.50 6.36 -7.80
C LEU A 283 11.00 7.40 -8.80
N LEU A 284 10.35 8.53 -8.91
CA LEU A 284 10.70 9.56 -9.89
C LEU A 284 11.68 10.60 -9.36
N ASP A 285 11.98 10.55 -8.06
CA ASP A 285 12.91 11.47 -7.37
C ASP A 285 12.90 12.88 -8.01
N ALA A 286 11.77 13.59 -7.82
CA ALA A 286 11.58 14.92 -8.42
C ALA A 286 12.55 15.99 -7.85
N GLY A 287 13.52 15.58 -7.02
CA GLY A 287 14.46 16.48 -6.36
C GLY A 287 13.73 17.52 -5.51
N ASP A 288 14.18 18.76 -5.60
CA ASP A 288 13.59 19.91 -4.89
C ASP A 288 12.44 20.57 -5.67
N GLU A 289 12.04 20.04 -6.84
CA GLU A 289 10.95 20.59 -7.65
C GLU A 289 9.59 20.14 -7.09
N GLU A 290 9.05 20.92 -6.18
CA GLU A 290 7.76 20.62 -5.52
C GLU A 290 6.59 20.48 -6.50
N ASP A 291 6.54 21.30 -7.56
CA ASP A 291 5.46 21.23 -8.55
C ASP A 291 5.50 19.90 -9.33
N LEU A 292 6.70 19.42 -9.66
CA LEU A 292 6.87 18.10 -10.31
C LEU A 292 6.41 16.97 -9.38
N ARG A 293 6.75 17.05 -8.09
CA ARG A 293 6.35 16.05 -7.09
C ARG A 293 4.83 15.97 -6.97
N ARG A 294 4.14 17.12 -6.91
CA ARG A 294 2.67 17.19 -6.87
C ARG A 294 2.02 16.63 -8.12
N GLU A 295 2.60 16.94 -9.29
CA GLU A 295 2.11 16.39 -10.55
C GLU A 295 2.22 14.86 -10.60
N VAL A 296 3.36 14.31 -10.18
CA VAL A 296 3.60 12.86 -10.08
C VAL A 296 2.63 12.19 -9.12
N GLN A 297 2.36 12.82 -7.98
CA GLN A 297 1.38 12.35 -7.00
C GLN A 297 -0.01 12.20 -7.63
N LEU A 298 -0.48 13.21 -8.36
CA LEU A 298 -1.76 13.15 -9.05
C LEU A 298 -1.80 12.05 -10.12
N CYS A 299 -0.70 11.83 -10.84
CA CYS A 299 -0.59 10.72 -11.80
C CYS A 299 -0.85 9.37 -11.12
N GLY A 300 -0.19 9.11 -9.99
CA GLY A 300 -0.41 7.89 -9.22
C GLY A 300 -1.83 7.78 -8.66
N LEU A 301 -2.32 8.88 -8.06
CA LEU A 301 -3.62 8.95 -7.41
C LEU A 301 -4.78 8.68 -8.38
N PHE A 302 -4.69 9.21 -9.61
CA PHE A 302 -5.77 9.06 -10.61
C PHE A 302 -5.61 7.84 -11.51
N SER A 303 -4.56 7.03 -11.32
CA SER A 303 -4.25 5.90 -12.21
C SER A 303 -5.26 4.75 -12.20
N GLN A 304 -6.23 4.75 -11.27
CA GLN A 304 -7.34 3.78 -11.18
C GLN A 304 -8.68 4.46 -10.88
N LEU A 305 -8.81 5.72 -11.24
CA LEU A 305 -10.03 6.48 -10.97
C LEU A 305 -11.23 5.93 -11.74
N ASP A 306 -10.99 5.38 -12.94
CA ASP A 306 -11.96 4.67 -13.76
C ASP A 306 -12.60 3.48 -13.03
N ARG A 307 -11.79 2.71 -12.31
CA ARG A 307 -12.29 1.59 -11.50
C ARG A 307 -13.14 2.07 -10.32
N LEU A 308 -12.67 3.11 -9.63
CA LEU A 308 -13.38 3.66 -8.47
C LEU A 308 -14.72 4.31 -8.87
N LEU A 309 -14.79 4.99 -10.02
CA LEU A 309 -15.97 5.74 -10.47
C LEU A 309 -16.82 4.98 -11.51
N GLU A 310 -16.31 3.85 -12.02
CA GLU A 310 -16.97 3.06 -13.09
C GLU A 310 -17.26 3.89 -14.36
N GLU A 311 -16.40 4.88 -14.64
CA GLU A 311 -16.44 5.70 -15.85
C GLU A 311 -15.11 5.56 -16.61
N PRO A 312 -15.08 5.68 -17.94
CA PRO A 312 -13.85 5.65 -18.71
C PRO A 312 -12.83 6.68 -18.22
N LEU A 313 -11.57 6.27 -17.98
CA LEU A 313 -10.53 7.14 -17.45
C LEU A 313 -10.34 8.41 -18.30
N ALA A 314 -10.37 8.28 -19.64
CA ALA A 314 -10.26 9.41 -20.54
C ALA A 314 -11.38 10.46 -20.30
N ALA A 315 -12.62 10.03 -20.08
CA ALA A 315 -13.73 10.94 -19.83
C ALA A 315 -13.57 11.67 -18.47
N LEU A 316 -13.03 10.99 -17.47
CA LEU A 316 -12.76 11.57 -16.15
C LEU A 316 -11.65 12.61 -16.21
N LEU A 317 -10.52 12.27 -16.85
CA LEU A 317 -9.35 13.14 -16.90
C LEU A 317 -9.57 14.36 -17.82
N GLN A 318 -10.39 14.26 -18.86
CA GLN A 318 -10.75 15.40 -19.72
C GLN A 318 -11.51 16.51 -18.97
N ARG A 319 -12.09 16.22 -17.80
CA ARG A 319 -12.77 17.23 -16.96
C ARG A 319 -11.79 18.05 -16.11
N LEU A 320 -10.50 17.71 -16.14
CA LEU A 320 -9.43 18.35 -15.37
C LEU A 320 -8.36 18.90 -16.32
N PRO A 321 -7.78 20.05 -16.04
CA PRO A 321 -6.71 20.63 -16.83
C PRO A 321 -5.34 20.02 -16.44
N LEU A 322 -5.22 18.71 -16.52
CA LEU A 322 -4.00 18.00 -16.15
C LEU A 322 -2.89 18.21 -17.18
N SER A 323 -1.64 18.08 -16.74
CA SER A 323 -0.49 18.18 -17.61
C SER A 323 -0.48 17.08 -18.68
N GLN A 324 0.15 17.39 -19.83
CA GLN A 324 0.31 16.40 -20.90
C GLN A 324 1.08 15.16 -20.45
N ARG A 325 2.03 15.30 -19.50
CA ARG A 325 2.81 14.17 -18.95
C ARG A 325 1.92 13.16 -18.21
N ILE A 326 0.93 13.65 -17.42
CA ILE A 326 -0.06 12.79 -16.76
C ILE A 326 -0.92 12.07 -17.80
N LEU A 327 -1.45 12.81 -18.79
CA LEU A 327 -2.32 12.24 -19.82
C LEU A 327 -1.59 11.18 -20.66
N GLN A 328 -0.35 11.45 -21.04
CA GLN A 328 0.49 10.47 -21.74
C GLN A 328 0.68 9.19 -20.90
N ALA A 329 1.01 9.31 -19.63
CA ALA A 329 1.24 8.15 -18.76
C ALA A 329 -0.03 7.31 -18.56
N LEU A 330 -1.18 7.96 -18.32
CA LEU A 330 -2.41 7.29 -17.95
C LEU A 330 -3.25 6.82 -19.15
N LEU A 331 -3.27 7.55 -20.26
CA LEU A 331 -4.11 7.26 -21.41
C LEU A 331 -3.34 6.69 -22.61
N GLU A 332 -2.15 7.22 -22.88
CA GLU A 332 -1.35 6.83 -24.04
C GLU A 332 -0.31 5.75 -23.72
N HIS A 333 -0.15 5.40 -22.43
CA HIS A 333 0.88 4.46 -21.96
C HIS A 333 2.29 4.83 -22.42
N SER A 334 2.61 6.12 -22.38
CA SER A 334 3.85 6.72 -22.87
C SER A 334 4.30 7.87 -21.95
N GLY A 335 5.37 8.57 -22.35
CA GLY A 335 5.86 9.73 -21.62
C GLY A 335 6.67 9.40 -20.36
N PRO A 336 7.17 10.43 -19.66
CA PRO A 336 8.19 10.27 -18.61
C PRO A 336 7.70 9.54 -17.34
N TYR A 337 6.41 9.58 -17.04
CA TYR A 337 5.86 8.94 -15.82
C TYR A 337 5.43 7.49 -16.04
N HIS A 338 5.26 7.05 -17.30
CA HIS A 338 4.79 5.72 -17.61
C HIS A 338 5.68 4.59 -17.07
N PRO A 339 7.03 4.63 -17.20
CA PRO A 339 7.92 3.61 -16.64
C PRO A 339 7.74 3.42 -15.14
N ALA A 340 7.74 4.52 -14.37
CA ALA A 340 7.56 4.47 -12.92
C ALA A 340 6.16 3.95 -12.53
N LEU A 341 5.11 4.33 -13.28
CA LEU A 341 3.76 3.83 -13.06
C LEU A 341 3.64 2.32 -13.31
N GLN A 342 4.26 1.82 -14.35
CA GLN A 342 4.34 0.38 -14.63
C GLN A 342 5.07 -0.37 -13.52
N LEU A 343 6.19 0.18 -13.08
CA LEU A 343 6.99 -0.38 -12.01
C LEU A 343 6.20 -0.40 -10.69
N ALA A 344 5.54 0.70 -10.32
CA ALA A 344 4.70 0.76 -9.14
C ALA A 344 3.60 -0.32 -9.15
N ARG A 345 2.94 -0.52 -10.30
CA ARG A 345 1.93 -1.59 -10.46
C ARG A 345 2.53 -2.99 -10.30
N SER A 346 3.75 -3.22 -10.78
CA SER A 346 4.39 -4.53 -10.65
C SER A 346 4.80 -4.86 -9.21
N LEU A 347 5.17 -3.85 -8.42
CA LEU A 347 5.52 -4.01 -7.01
C LEU A 347 4.33 -4.44 -6.13
N GLU A 348 3.09 -4.19 -6.57
CA GLU A 348 1.86 -4.65 -5.91
C GLU A 348 1.59 -6.16 -6.10
N LEU A 349 2.39 -6.83 -6.90
CA LEU A 349 2.25 -8.26 -7.18
C LEU A 349 3.17 -9.08 -6.27
N ALA A 350 2.71 -10.29 -5.91
CA ALA A 350 3.55 -11.24 -5.17
C ALA A 350 4.67 -11.84 -6.05
N ASP A 351 4.49 -11.87 -7.38
CA ASP A 351 5.50 -12.32 -8.33
C ASP A 351 6.44 -11.17 -8.71
N THR A 352 7.63 -11.18 -8.19
CA THR A 352 8.65 -10.14 -8.39
C THR A 352 9.32 -10.16 -9.77
N ARG A 353 9.03 -11.18 -10.61
CA ARG A 353 9.67 -11.32 -11.94
C ARG A 353 9.34 -10.16 -12.87
N ALA A 354 8.08 -9.70 -12.84
CA ALA A 354 7.66 -8.55 -13.64
C ALA A 354 8.43 -7.28 -13.25
N THR A 355 8.59 -7.02 -11.96
CA THR A 355 9.34 -5.89 -11.42
C THR A 355 10.79 -5.92 -11.89
N ARG A 356 11.46 -7.06 -11.80
CA ARG A 356 12.85 -7.23 -12.27
C ARG A 356 13.00 -6.94 -13.76
N LEU A 357 12.10 -7.44 -14.59
CA LEU A 357 12.13 -7.18 -16.03
C LEU A 357 11.92 -5.69 -16.36
N LEU A 358 11.03 -5.02 -15.64
CA LEU A 358 10.79 -3.58 -15.81
C LEU A 358 11.98 -2.75 -15.33
N CYS A 359 12.62 -3.09 -14.21
CA CYS A 359 13.85 -2.44 -13.76
C CYS A 359 14.92 -2.50 -14.87
N ALA A 360 15.19 -3.69 -15.41
CA ALA A 360 16.16 -3.87 -16.48
C ALA A 360 15.78 -3.11 -17.75
N SER A 361 14.49 -3.06 -18.12
CA SER A 361 14.01 -2.40 -19.34
C SER A 361 14.06 -0.88 -19.27
N TYR A 362 13.85 -0.31 -18.09
CA TYR A 362 13.77 1.14 -17.90
C TYR A 362 15.00 1.75 -17.23
N GLY A 363 15.99 0.92 -16.89
CA GLY A 363 17.26 1.38 -16.30
C GLY A 363 17.17 1.78 -14.82
N TYR A 364 16.18 1.28 -14.09
CA TYR A 364 16.10 1.45 -12.63
C TYR A 364 17.04 0.46 -11.92
N THR A 365 17.75 0.94 -10.90
CA THR A 365 18.52 0.02 -10.05
C THR A 365 17.58 -0.67 -9.05
N PRO A 366 17.83 -1.94 -8.69
CA PRO A 366 17.05 -2.61 -7.65
C PRO A 366 17.10 -1.86 -6.32
N GLU A 367 18.23 -1.27 -5.97
CA GLU A 367 18.38 -0.48 -4.74
C GLU A 367 17.44 0.71 -4.70
N ASP A 368 17.41 1.53 -5.74
CA ASP A 368 16.55 2.73 -5.78
C ASP A 368 15.08 2.35 -5.68
N VAL A 369 14.67 1.31 -6.41
CA VAL A 369 13.28 0.82 -6.40
C VAL A 369 12.89 0.28 -5.03
N ASN A 370 13.73 -0.55 -4.43
CA ASN A 370 13.46 -1.15 -3.13
C ASN A 370 13.46 -0.11 -2.01
N ARG A 371 14.35 0.87 -2.08
CA ARG A 371 14.40 2.00 -1.13
C ARG A 371 13.16 2.88 -1.27
N ALA A 372 12.77 3.24 -2.49
CA ALA A 372 11.54 3.98 -2.77
C ALA A 372 10.30 3.25 -2.22
N LEU A 373 10.21 1.94 -2.44
CA LEU A 373 9.13 1.10 -1.92
C LEU A 373 9.06 1.14 -0.39
N LEU A 374 10.19 0.91 0.29
CA LEU A 374 10.23 0.90 1.75
C LEU A 374 9.85 2.25 2.34
N HIS A 375 10.37 3.36 1.79
CA HIS A 375 10.00 4.71 2.23
C HIS A 375 8.51 5.01 2.00
N ALA A 376 7.98 4.69 0.83
CA ALA A 376 6.57 4.93 0.51
C ALA A 376 5.64 4.19 1.48
N LEU A 377 5.90 2.90 1.73
CA LEU A 377 5.07 2.06 2.59
C LEU A 377 5.20 2.41 4.09
N ALA A 378 6.41 2.76 4.55
CA ALA A 378 6.65 3.11 5.95
C ALA A 378 5.98 4.43 6.38
N THR A 379 5.61 5.30 5.43
CA THR A 379 4.97 6.59 5.67
C THR A 379 3.47 6.61 5.47
N LEU A 380 2.85 5.45 5.13
CA LEU A 380 1.40 5.36 4.97
C LEU A 380 0.68 5.65 6.29
N PRO A 381 -0.48 6.31 6.25
CA PRO A 381 -1.30 6.51 7.44
C PRO A 381 -1.86 5.15 7.92
N ASN A 382 -1.75 4.90 9.21
CA ASN A 382 -2.45 3.80 9.91
C ASN A 382 -3.90 4.20 10.15
#